data_0feb270509a508f939f167cc08cd00cb
#
_entry.id   0feb270509a508f939f167cc08cd00cb
#
_cell.length_a   1.000
_cell.length_b   1.000
_cell.length_c   1.000
_cell.angle_alpha   90.00
_cell.angle_beta   90.00
_cell.angle_gamma   90.00
#
_symmetry.space_group_name_H-M   'P 1'
#
loop_
_entity.id
_entity.type
_entity.pdbx_description
1 polymer ?
#
loop_
_entity_poly.entity_id
_entity_poly.type
_entity_poly.pdbx_seq_one_letter_code
_entity_poly.pdbx_strand_id
1 'polypeptide(L)'
;MRFSYASPARLADIPCLDAASLRAAILTQVAHGWRVLAFFGLPRALYAQGELALVAGNMAAAGLCCVMAHDQRQELWASRCLPLERYASMSQECPQLQRFEREVCEAWGIVPEGHPWLKPVRYTTPASGAERPGPAQCDHYRVEGGQVHEVAVGPVHAGIIEPGHFRFQCYGENVLNLEISLGFQHRGVEKMLACGPHLRDAALMECVAGDTSVGHCTAYSVVLERLAGVSVPLRAQLLRRMGLEFERLANHTGDLGAIAGDTGFLPTSSWNGRIRGDFLNMTAEICGNRFGRGLVCPGGVNWDLDPAACRGLLDRLRAGWRDVKGAVDVMFASPSVLDRLTGTGCVSLRTAEDFGMVGVAARACGLPRDARRHAPLSRLPLEDTDIRTAQGGDVLGRATVRRLEVADSVRLVEADLQHLARLGEEEKLREGKSDTALWRAPMPDTLPGGMLAVAQVEGWRGELCHVAVTDAEGRFGVYKIYDPSWHNWSGLEMALRGEQISDFPLCNKSFNLSYCGHDL
;
A
#
# COMPACT_ATOMS: atom_id res chain seq x y z
N MET A 1 -5.62 -16.40 -16.46
CA MET A 1 -4.31 -16.36 -17.15
C MET A 1 -3.22 -16.09 -16.13
N ARG A 2 -2.07 -16.78 -16.20
CA ARG A 2 -0.90 -16.49 -15.36
C ARG A 2 0.10 -15.68 -16.16
N PHE A 3 0.79 -14.76 -15.51
CA PHE A 3 1.82 -13.92 -16.14
C PHE A 3 2.84 -13.44 -15.11
N SER A 4 3.96 -12.89 -15.58
CA SER A 4 5.05 -12.41 -14.73
C SER A 4 4.78 -11.01 -14.19
N TYR A 5 5.30 -10.70 -13.02
CA TYR A 5 5.36 -9.33 -12.51
C TYR A 5 6.09 -8.35 -13.44
N ALA A 6 7.06 -8.83 -14.20
CA ALA A 6 7.91 -7.97 -15.03
C ALA A 6 7.25 -7.49 -16.33
N SER A 7 6.17 -8.15 -16.78
CA SER A 7 5.58 -7.91 -18.10
C SER A 7 4.10 -7.60 -18.00
N PRO A 8 3.58 -6.64 -18.79
CA PRO A 8 2.16 -6.42 -18.87
C PRO A 8 1.48 -7.59 -19.61
N ALA A 9 0.20 -7.81 -19.34
CA ALA A 9 -0.64 -8.78 -20.03
C ALA A 9 -1.53 -8.09 -21.06
N ARG A 10 -1.72 -8.70 -22.22
CA ARG A 10 -2.70 -8.21 -23.19
C ARG A 10 -4.11 -8.48 -22.65
N LEU A 11 -4.97 -7.47 -22.64
CA LEU A 11 -6.33 -7.61 -22.12
C LEU A 11 -7.12 -8.69 -22.88
N ALA A 12 -6.90 -8.81 -24.18
CA ALA A 12 -7.52 -9.82 -25.03
C ALA A 12 -7.14 -11.26 -24.66
N ASP A 13 -5.94 -11.47 -24.07
CA ASP A 13 -5.46 -12.80 -23.66
C ASP A 13 -5.98 -13.19 -22.26
N ILE A 14 -6.50 -12.24 -21.48
CA ILE A 14 -7.07 -12.49 -20.14
C ILE A 14 -8.43 -13.15 -20.31
N PRO A 15 -8.65 -14.38 -19.74
CA PRO A 15 -9.90 -15.09 -19.87
C PRO A 15 -11.10 -14.24 -19.42
N CYS A 16 -12.10 -14.16 -20.29
CA CYS A 16 -13.39 -13.52 -20.00
C CYS A 16 -14.40 -14.63 -19.68
N LEU A 17 -14.83 -14.70 -18.43
CA LEU A 17 -15.70 -15.75 -17.90
C LEU A 17 -17.10 -15.19 -17.64
N ASP A 18 -18.08 -16.05 -17.42
CA ASP A 18 -19.33 -15.64 -16.76
C ASP A 18 -19.10 -15.41 -15.26
N ALA A 19 -20.06 -14.77 -14.58
CA ALA A 19 -19.92 -14.39 -13.18
C ALA A 19 -19.72 -15.60 -12.23
N ALA A 20 -20.41 -16.72 -12.48
CA ALA A 20 -20.31 -17.92 -11.66
C ALA A 20 -18.95 -18.60 -11.85
N SER A 21 -18.49 -18.69 -13.07
CA SER A 21 -17.17 -19.23 -13.41
C SER A 21 -16.03 -18.36 -12.88
N LEU A 22 -16.14 -17.02 -12.94
CA LEU A 22 -15.17 -16.11 -12.34
C LEU A 22 -15.10 -16.31 -10.83
N ARG A 23 -16.27 -16.35 -10.15
CA ARG A 23 -16.36 -16.64 -8.71
C ARG A 23 -15.66 -17.95 -8.35
N ALA A 24 -16.00 -19.04 -9.04
CA ALA A 24 -15.39 -20.34 -8.81
C ALA A 24 -13.87 -20.32 -9.04
N ALA A 25 -13.40 -19.64 -10.09
CA ALA A 25 -11.98 -19.51 -10.37
C ALA A 25 -11.24 -18.76 -9.27
N ILE A 26 -11.77 -17.63 -8.78
CA ILE A 26 -11.15 -16.84 -7.69
C ILE A 26 -11.05 -17.68 -6.42
N LEU A 27 -12.14 -18.32 -5.97
CA LEU A 27 -12.16 -19.13 -4.76
C LEU A 27 -11.20 -20.33 -4.87
N THR A 28 -11.12 -20.94 -6.05
CA THR A 28 -10.15 -22.01 -6.33
C THR A 28 -8.71 -21.49 -6.21
N GLN A 29 -8.39 -20.31 -6.76
CA GLN A 29 -7.05 -19.75 -6.63
C GLN A 29 -6.73 -19.44 -5.15
N VAL A 30 -7.67 -18.85 -4.40
CA VAL A 30 -7.48 -18.61 -2.95
C VAL A 30 -7.15 -19.90 -2.20
N ALA A 31 -7.87 -20.99 -2.46
CA ALA A 31 -7.61 -22.30 -1.87
C ALA A 31 -6.22 -22.86 -2.23
N HIS A 32 -5.61 -22.39 -3.32
CA HIS A 32 -4.25 -22.74 -3.75
C HIS A 32 -3.18 -21.72 -3.32
N GLY A 33 -3.48 -20.85 -2.36
CA GLY A 33 -2.51 -19.90 -1.77
C GLY A 33 -2.33 -18.60 -2.56
N TRP A 34 -3.19 -18.32 -3.53
CA TRP A 34 -3.22 -17.00 -4.19
C TRP A 34 -3.96 -15.99 -3.32
N ARG A 35 -3.51 -14.75 -3.35
CA ARG A 35 -4.16 -13.64 -2.64
C ARG A 35 -4.67 -12.59 -3.62
N VAL A 36 -5.73 -11.91 -3.23
CA VAL A 36 -6.31 -10.83 -4.04
C VAL A 36 -5.44 -9.59 -3.95
N LEU A 37 -4.98 -9.08 -5.10
CA LEU A 37 -4.29 -7.79 -5.21
C LEU A 37 -5.24 -6.67 -5.57
N ALA A 38 -6.15 -6.95 -6.52
CA ALA A 38 -7.10 -5.99 -7.03
C ALA A 38 -8.36 -6.71 -7.51
N PHE A 39 -9.52 -6.12 -7.23
CA PHE A 39 -10.79 -6.53 -7.78
C PHE A 39 -11.61 -5.27 -8.06
N PHE A 40 -11.95 -5.03 -9.32
CA PHE A 40 -12.51 -3.75 -9.75
C PHE A 40 -13.43 -3.87 -10.95
N GLY A 41 -14.24 -2.85 -11.17
CA GLY A 41 -15.09 -2.73 -12.35
C GLY A 41 -14.26 -2.42 -13.61
N LEU A 42 -14.45 -3.19 -14.66
CA LEU A 42 -13.83 -2.97 -15.97
C LEU A 42 -14.84 -2.32 -16.91
N PRO A 43 -14.63 -1.06 -17.35
CA PRO A 43 -15.57 -0.33 -18.20
C PRO A 43 -15.93 -1.08 -19.48
N ARG A 44 -17.19 -0.98 -19.89
CA ARG A 44 -17.70 -1.61 -21.12
C ARG A 44 -16.88 -1.25 -22.37
N ALA A 45 -16.35 -0.05 -22.44
CA ALA A 45 -15.51 0.42 -23.54
C ALA A 45 -14.20 -0.36 -23.75
N LEU A 46 -13.76 -1.12 -22.74
CA LEU A 46 -12.53 -1.92 -22.81
C LEU A 46 -12.75 -3.37 -23.28
N TYR A 47 -13.98 -3.72 -23.66
CA TYR A 47 -14.31 -5.03 -24.23
C TYR A 47 -14.38 -4.95 -25.75
N ALA A 48 -13.94 -6.01 -26.44
CA ALA A 48 -14.11 -6.13 -27.89
C ALA A 48 -15.58 -6.25 -28.27
N GLN A 49 -15.94 -5.75 -29.44
CA GLN A 49 -17.33 -5.80 -29.92
C GLN A 49 -17.90 -7.25 -30.01
N GLY A 50 -17.06 -8.21 -30.39
CA GLY A 50 -17.44 -9.62 -30.40
C GLY A 50 -17.78 -10.19 -29.01
N GLU A 51 -17.08 -9.74 -27.98
CA GLU A 51 -17.40 -10.12 -26.59
C GLU A 51 -18.70 -9.48 -26.12
N LEU A 52 -18.94 -8.21 -26.48
CA LEU A 52 -20.16 -7.48 -26.13
C LEU A 52 -21.40 -8.06 -26.82
N ALA A 53 -21.25 -8.72 -27.95
CA ALA A 53 -22.35 -9.41 -28.63
C ALA A 53 -22.95 -10.56 -27.77
N LEU A 54 -22.16 -11.14 -26.86
CA LEU A 54 -22.62 -12.19 -25.94
C LEU A 54 -23.53 -11.65 -24.83
N VAL A 55 -23.54 -10.34 -24.58
CA VAL A 55 -24.40 -9.65 -23.62
C VAL A 55 -25.35 -8.67 -24.31
N ALA A 56 -25.77 -8.99 -25.54
CA ALA A 56 -26.69 -8.17 -26.30
C ALA A 56 -27.98 -7.88 -25.51
N GLY A 57 -28.33 -6.59 -25.41
CA GLY A 57 -29.46 -6.14 -24.58
C GLY A 57 -29.11 -5.80 -23.12
N ASN A 58 -27.95 -6.17 -22.62
CA ASN A 58 -27.49 -5.74 -21.29
C ASN A 58 -26.85 -4.35 -21.37
N MET A 59 -27.37 -3.38 -20.62
CA MET A 59 -26.88 -1.99 -20.57
C MET A 59 -25.88 -1.74 -19.42
N ALA A 60 -25.41 -2.79 -18.72
CA ALA A 60 -24.45 -2.64 -17.65
C ALA A 60 -23.18 -1.89 -18.09
N ALA A 61 -22.77 -0.92 -17.29
CA ALA A 61 -21.66 -0.01 -17.61
C ALA A 61 -20.28 -0.66 -17.52
N ALA A 62 -20.14 -1.74 -16.75
CA ALA A 62 -18.88 -2.42 -16.51
C ALA A 62 -19.06 -3.92 -16.24
N GLY A 63 -18.00 -4.69 -16.50
CA GLY A 63 -17.80 -6.02 -15.95
C GLY A 63 -16.85 -5.99 -14.77
N LEU A 64 -16.29 -7.16 -14.43
CA LEU A 64 -15.35 -7.33 -13.32
C LEU A 64 -13.97 -7.74 -13.83
N CYS A 65 -12.93 -7.30 -13.14
CA CYS A 65 -11.58 -7.77 -13.31
C CYS A 65 -10.97 -8.12 -11.96
N CYS A 66 -10.35 -9.30 -11.85
CA CYS A 66 -9.64 -9.75 -10.68
C CYS A 66 -8.17 -9.97 -11.03
N VAL A 67 -7.28 -9.45 -10.18
CA VAL A 67 -5.84 -9.70 -10.22
C VAL A 67 -5.41 -10.31 -8.89
N MET A 68 -4.67 -11.40 -8.95
CA MET A 68 -4.18 -12.13 -7.78
C MET A 68 -2.69 -12.37 -7.89
N ALA A 69 -2.02 -12.53 -6.74
CA ALA A 69 -0.61 -12.88 -6.64
C ALA A 69 -0.40 -14.20 -5.93
N HIS A 70 0.62 -14.92 -6.34
CA HIS A 70 1.19 -16.04 -5.60
C HIS A 70 2.62 -15.73 -5.21
N ASP A 71 2.83 -15.32 -3.96
CA ASP A 71 4.10 -14.77 -3.49
C ASP A 71 5.29 -15.74 -3.69
N GLN A 72 5.13 -17.02 -3.32
CA GLN A 72 6.20 -18.02 -3.45
C GLN A 72 6.55 -18.35 -4.91
N ARG A 73 5.57 -18.30 -5.83
CA ARG A 73 5.79 -18.57 -7.26
C ARG A 73 6.27 -17.34 -8.01
N GLN A 74 6.14 -16.16 -7.40
CA GLN A 74 6.39 -14.87 -8.04
C GLN A 74 5.58 -14.71 -9.35
N GLU A 75 4.30 -15.10 -9.30
CA GLU A 75 3.39 -15.06 -10.44
C GLU A 75 2.16 -14.21 -10.14
N LEU A 76 1.64 -13.57 -11.18
CA LEU A 76 0.33 -12.93 -11.20
C LEU A 76 -0.68 -13.83 -11.94
N TRP A 77 -1.92 -13.75 -11.52
CA TRP A 77 -3.07 -14.33 -12.20
C TRP A 77 -4.12 -13.26 -12.41
N ALA A 78 -4.72 -13.22 -13.60
CA ALA A 78 -5.86 -12.35 -13.90
C ALA A 78 -6.97 -13.10 -14.63
N SER A 79 -8.21 -12.68 -14.37
CA SER A 79 -9.40 -13.05 -15.11
C SER A 79 -10.40 -11.90 -15.09
N ARG A 80 -11.29 -11.86 -16.06
CA ARG A 80 -12.32 -10.83 -16.18
C ARG A 80 -13.69 -11.45 -16.46
N CYS A 81 -14.73 -10.68 -16.27
CA CYS A 81 -16.12 -11.07 -16.52
C CYS A 81 -16.77 -10.02 -17.42
N LEU A 82 -17.66 -10.45 -18.30
CA LEU A 82 -18.47 -9.57 -19.13
C LEU A 82 -19.30 -8.58 -18.30
N PRO A 83 -19.72 -7.44 -18.89
CA PRO A 83 -20.58 -6.47 -18.18
C PRO A 83 -21.82 -7.10 -17.58
N LEU A 84 -22.09 -6.77 -16.30
CA LEU A 84 -23.17 -7.34 -15.50
C LEU A 84 -23.66 -6.33 -14.46
N GLU A 85 -24.88 -6.53 -13.96
CA GLU A 85 -25.49 -5.69 -12.92
C GLU A 85 -25.32 -6.26 -11.51
N ARG A 86 -25.22 -7.59 -11.40
CA ARG A 86 -25.17 -8.30 -10.12
C ARG A 86 -24.43 -9.63 -10.22
N TYR A 87 -23.89 -10.10 -9.11
CA TYR A 87 -23.23 -11.39 -8.97
C TYR A 87 -23.31 -11.89 -7.52
N ALA A 88 -23.14 -13.19 -7.29
CA ALA A 88 -23.08 -13.73 -5.94
C ALA A 88 -21.80 -13.32 -5.23
N SER A 89 -21.91 -12.68 -4.06
CA SER A 89 -20.78 -12.23 -3.24
C SER A 89 -19.83 -13.39 -2.90
N MET A 90 -18.56 -13.07 -2.77
CA MET A 90 -17.50 -13.98 -2.35
C MET A 90 -16.99 -13.67 -0.93
N SER A 91 -17.45 -12.57 -0.32
CA SER A 91 -16.89 -12.06 0.93
C SER A 91 -17.01 -13.01 2.12
N GLN A 92 -18.01 -13.90 2.13
CA GLN A 92 -18.17 -14.90 3.21
C GLN A 92 -17.11 -16.00 3.14
N GLU A 93 -16.75 -16.45 1.94
CA GLU A 93 -15.73 -17.48 1.73
C GLU A 93 -14.32 -16.90 1.57
N CYS A 94 -14.22 -15.63 1.15
CA CYS A 94 -12.98 -14.93 0.95
C CYS A 94 -13.06 -13.50 1.52
N PRO A 95 -12.81 -13.31 2.83
CA PRO A 95 -12.90 -12.01 3.49
C PRO A 95 -11.98 -10.93 2.88
N GLN A 96 -10.91 -11.31 2.16
CA GLN A 96 -10.06 -10.38 1.40
C GLN A 96 -10.88 -9.50 0.45
N LEU A 97 -11.98 -10.03 -0.12
CA LEU A 97 -12.78 -9.35 -1.13
C LEU A 97 -13.80 -8.36 -0.56
N GLN A 98 -14.05 -8.37 0.75
CA GLN A 98 -15.17 -7.62 1.34
C GLN A 98 -15.16 -6.12 1.01
N ARG A 99 -14.00 -5.45 1.04
CA ARG A 99 -13.88 -4.03 0.70
C ARG A 99 -13.90 -3.80 -0.81
N PHE A 100 -13.31 -4.70 -1.57
CA PHE A 100 -13.32 -4.62 -3.03
C PHE A 100 -14.72 -4.75 -3.61
N GLU A 101 -15.54 -5.68 -3.11
CA GLU A 101 -16.93 -5.85 -3.54
C GLU A 101 -17.78 -4.61 -3.20
N ARG A 102 -17.54 -4.00 -2.04
CA ARG A 102 -18.18 -2.75 -1.64
C ARG A 102 -17.77 -1.59 -2.56
N GLU A 103 -16.48 -1.47 -2.91
CA GLU A 103 -15.98 -0.46 -3.85
C GLU A 103 -16.57 -0.64 -5.25
N VAL A 104 -16.62 -1.88 -5.74
CA VAL A 104 -17.25 -2.20 -7.04
C VAL A 104 -18.73 -1.79 -7.07
N CYS A 105 -19.47 -2.12 -6.02
CA CYS A 105 -20.87 -1.70 -5.89
C CYS A 105 -20.98 -0.18 -5.84
N GLU A 106 -20.12 0.48 -5.08
CA GLU A 106 -20.12 1.92 -4.92
C GLU A 106 -19.79 2.66 -6.22
N ALA A 107 -18.70 2.28 -6.88
CA ALA A 107 -18.20 2.98 -8.06
C ALA A 107 -18.98 2.66 -9.34
N TRP A 108 -19.43 1.42 -9.51
CA TRP A 108 -19.99 0.90 -10.77
C TRP A 108 -21.46 0.47 -10.67
N GLY A 109 -22.02 0.38 -9.48
CA GLY A 109 -23.39 -0.10 -9.28
C GLY A 109 -23.58 -1.61 -9.47
N ILE A 110 -22.49 -2.38 -9.59
CA ILE A 110 -22.54 -3.84 -9.71
C ILE A 110 -22.77 -4.44 -8.31
N VAL A 111 -23.92 -5.07 -8.09
CA VAL A 111 -24.36 -5.51 -6.76
C VAL A 111 -23.82 -6.90 -6.41
N PRO A 112 -23.01 -7.05 -5.35
CA PRO A 112 -22.63 -8.35 -4.79
C PRO A 112 -23.76 -8.90 -3.93
N GLU A 113 -24.59 -9.78 -4.48
CA GLU A 113 -25.74 -10.37 -3.77
C GLU A 113 -25.27 -11.27 -2.63
N GLY A 114 -25.84 -11.10 -1.45
CA GLY A 114 -25.47 -11.84 -0.24
C GLY A 114 -24.21 -11.31 0.46
N HIS A 115 -23.72 -10.11 0.10
CA HIS A 115 -22.63 -9.48 0.83
C HIS A 115 -23.06 -9.20 2.29
N PRO A 116 -22.26 -9.60 3.30
CA PRO A 116 -22.68 -9.55 4.71
C PRO A 116 -22.90 -8.13 5.24
N TRP A 117 -22.17 -7.13 4.69
CA TRP A 117 -22.26 -5.74 5.11
C TRP A 117 -21.97 -4.78 3.96
N LEU A 118 -22.96 -4.59 3.07
CA LEU A 118 -22.82 -3.76 1.88
C LEU A 118 -22.96 -2.27 2.23
N LYS A 119 -21.89 -1.66 2.69
CA LYS A 119 -21.78 -0.25 3.06
C LYS A 119 -20.75 0.45 2.16
N PRO A 120 -20.97 1.71 1.74
CA PRO A 120 -19.97 2.46 0.98
C PRO A 120 -18.62 2.50 1.67
N VAL A 121 -17.55 2.61 0.89
CA VAL A 121 -16.16 2.64 1.40
C VAL A 121 -15.60 4.06 1.37
N ARG A 122 -15.73 4.74 0.21
CA ARG A 122 -15.20 6.08 -0.04
C ARG A 122 -16.28 7.13 -0.27
N TYR A 123 -17.55 6.73 -0.29
CA TYR A 123 -18.71 7.58 -0.55
C TYR A 123 -18.61 8.36 -1.87
N THR A 124 -18.05 7.70 -2.89
CA THR A 124 -17.90 8.30 -4.22
C THR A 124 -19.24 8.46 -4.91
N THR A 125 -19.39 9.49 -5.75
CA THR A 125 -20.51 9.59 -6.67
C THR A 125 -20.43 8.44 -7.68
N PRO A 126 -21.45 7.58 -7.78
CA PRO A 126 -21.44 6.46 -8.72
C PRO A 126 -21.39 6.94 -10.18
N ALA A 127 -20.91 6.07 -11.06
CA ALA A 127 -20.91 6.34 -12.50
C ALA A 127 -22.32 6.61 -13.07
N SER A 128 -23.38 6.08 -12.43
CA SER A 128 -24.79 6.32 -12.79
C SER A 128 -25.32 7.70 -12.37
N GLY A 129 -24.57 8.48 -11.55
CA GLY A 129 -25.04 9.76 -10.99
C GLY A 129 -26.12 9.62 -9.91
N ALA A 130 -26.43 8.42 -9.43
CA ALA A 130 -27.43 8.21 -8.38
C ALA A 130 -26.98 8.84 -7.05
N GLU A 131 -27.92 9.45 -6.33
CA GLU A 131 -27.66 9.93 -4.96
C GLU A 131 -27.37 8.75 -4.02
N ARG A 132 -26.39 8.92 -3.15
CA ARG A 132 -26.06 7.95 -2.10
C ARG A 132 -25.97 8.63 -0.76
N PRO A 133 -26.23 7.86 0.33
CA PRO A 133 -26.05 8.40 1.66
C PRO A 133 -24.60 8.80 1.89
N GLY A 134 -24.40 9.94 2.55
CA GLY A 134 -23.08 10.36 3.02
C GLY A 134 -22.58 9.52 4.21
N PRO A 135 -21.32 9.71 4.65
CA PRO A 135 -20.72 8.93 5.73
C PRO A 135 -21.52 8.92 7.03
N ALA A 136 -22.16 10.04 7.35
CA ALA A 136 -22.98 10.18 8.57
C ALA A 136 -24.41 9.64 8.45
N GLN A 137 -24.80 9.21 7.27
CA GLN A 137 -26.18 8.77 6.96
C GLN A 137 -26.31 7.25 6.83
N CYS A 138 -25.22 6.51 6.92
CA CYS A 138 -25.22 5.05 6.87
C CYS A 138 -25.42 4.45 8.25
N ASP A 139 -26.18 3.36 8.31
CA ASP A 139 -26.33 2.57 9.52
C ASP A 139 -24.98 2.02 10.02
N HIS A 140 -24.87 1.86 11.32
CA HIS A 140 -23.75 1.22 11.99
C HIS A 140 -24.16 -0.14 12.54
N TYR A 141 -23.18 -1.07 12.59
CA TYR A 141 -23.38 -2.35 13.23
C TYR A 141 -23.71 -2.15 14.71
N ARG A 142 -24.66 -2.91 15.24
CA ARG A 142 -25.11 -2.84 16.64
C ARG A 142 -24.99 -4.19 17.29
N VAL A 143 -24.42 -4.20 18.49
CA VAL A 143 -24.45 -5.35 19.38
C VAL A 143 -25.61 -5.18 20.36
N GLU A 144 -26.53 -6.15 20.42
CA GLU A 144 -27.66 -6.11 21.33
C GLU A 144 -27.24 -6.54 22.73
N GLY A 145 -27.76 -5.85 23.75
CA GLY A 145 -27.52 -6.17 25.17
C GLY A 145 -27.87 -5.01 26.07
N GLY A 146 -28.52 -5.27 27.22
CA GLY A 146 -28.99 -4.21 28.12
C GLY A 146 -27.90 -3.36 28.81
N GLN A 147 -26.64 -3.78 28.73
CA GLN A 147 -25.50 -3.07 29.29
C GLN A 147 -24.47 -2.69 28.21
N VAL A 148 -24.79 -2.96 26.94
CA VAL A 148 -23.96 -2.54 25.82
C VAL A 148 -24.19 -1.06 25.54
N HIS A 149 -23.12 -0.30 25.43
CA HIS A 149 -23.19 1.10 25.06
C HIS A 149 -22.27 1.41 23.88
N GLU A 150 -22.56 2.52 23.20
CA GLU A 150 -21.79 2.99 22.05
C GLU A 150 -20.88 4.16 22.45
N VAL A 151 -19.63 4.12 21.94
CA VAL A 151 -18.71 5.25 22.00
C VAL A 151 -18.32 5.62 20.58
N ALA A 152 -18.50 6.87 20.20
CA ALA A 152 -18.16 7.39 18.89
C ALA A 152 -16.98 8.37 18.98
N VAL A 153 -15.95 8.15 18.16
CA VAL A 153 -14.76 8.99 18.10
C VAL A 153 -14.57 9.48 16.66
N GLY A 154 -14.40 10.78 16.47
CA GLY A 154 -14.27 11.38 15.14
C GLY A 154 -15.61 11.64 14.45
N PRO A 155 -15.58 12.10 13.17
CA PRO A 155 -14.44 12.08 12.24
C PRO A 155 -13.37 13.15 12.48
N VAL A 156 -13.66 14.21 13.24
CA VAL A 156 -12.68 15.27 13.55
C VAL A 156 -11.97 14.95 14.85
N HIS A 157 -10.63 14.93 14.82
CA HIS A 157 -9.74 14.64 15.94
C HIS A 157 -8.91 15.88 16.28
N ALA A 158 -9.57 16.98 16.66
CA ALA A 158 -8.96 18.27 16.96
C ALA A 158 -8.06 18.84 15.82
N GLY A 159 -8.24 18.36 14.58
CA GLY A 159 -7.42 18.75 13.42
C GLY A 159 -5.98 18.24 13.44
N ILE A 160 -5.64 17.29 14.34
CA ILE A 160 -4.29 16.74 14.49
C ILE A 160 -4.12 15.44 13.70
N ILE A 161 -5.12 14.55 13.77
CA ILE A 161 -5.15 13.28 13.03
C ILE A 161 -6.08 13.44 11.84
N GLU A 162 -5.79 12.74 10.74
CA GLU A 162 -6.64 12.70 9.56
C GLU A 162 -8.05 12.18 9.91
N PRO A 163 -9.11 12.62 9.17
CA PRO A 163 -10.48 12.32 9.54
C PRO A 163 -10.87 10.86 9.30
N GLY A 164 -11.41 10.24 10.32
CA GLY A 164 -12.00 8.91 10.32
C GLY A 164 -12.97 8.76 11.48
N HIS A 165 -14.01 7.98 11.32
CA HIS A 165 -14.99 7.74 12.37
C HIS A 165 -14.83 6.33 12.92
N PHE A 166 -14.70 6.24 14.25
CA PHE A 166 -14.55 5.00 15.00
C PHE A 166 -15.76 4.84 15.90
N ARG A 167 -16.53 3.77 15.69
CA ARG A 167 -17.69 3.46 16.50
C ARG A 167 -17.46 2.17 17.25
N PHE A 168 -17.34 2.30 18.56
CA PHE A 168 -17.15 1.20 19.48
C PHE A 168 -18.49 0.75 20.06
N GLN A 169 -18.68 -0.56 20.15
CA GLN A 169 -19.70 -1.22 20.93
C GLN A 169 -19.01 -1.82 22.15
N CYS A 170 -19.33 -1.33 23.34
CA CYS A 170 -18.60 -1.68 24.56
C CYS A 170 -19.54 -2.31 25.61
N TYR A 171 -18.98 -3.25 26.38
CA TYR A 171 -19.53 -3.73 27.65
C TYR A 171 -18.57 -3.35 28.78
N GLY A 172 -18.93 -2.37 29.58
CA GLY A 172 -17.98 -1.69 30.45
C GLY A 172 -16.83 -1.10 29.64
N GLU A 173 -15.59 -1.37 30.01
CA GLU A 173 -14.40 -0.94 29.28
C GLU A 173 -14.05 -1.85 28.07
N ASN A 174 -14.66 -3.04 27.99
CA ASN A 174 -14.29 -4.01 26.96
C ASN A 174 -14.98 -3.72 25.62
N VAL A 175 -14.20 -3.65 24.56
CA VAL A 175 -14.66 -3.47 23.18
C VAL A 175 -15.16 -4.79 22.61
N LEU A 176 -16.46 -4.88 22.35
CA LEU A 176 -17.08 -6.03 21.68
C LEU A 176 -16.91 -5.96 20.16
N ASN A 177 -17.04 -4.74 19.62
CA ASN A 177 -16.89 -4.49 18.19
C ASN A 177 -16.41 -3.06 17.96
N LEU A 178 -15.50 -2.90 16.99
CA LEU A 178 -15.12 -1.63 16.43
C LEU A 178 -15.50 -1.61 14.95
N GLU A 179 -16.29 -0.62 14.56
CA GLU A 179 -16.55 -0.29 13.15
C GLU A 179 -15.81 0.98 12.78
N ILE A 180 -15.00 0.91 11.71
CA ILE A 180 -14.22 2.05 11.19
C ILE A 180 -14.87 2.53 9.89
N SER A 181 -15.25 3.80 9.85
CA SER A 181 -15.76 4.46 8.65
C SER A 181 -14.77 5.51 8.17
N LEU A 182 -14.37 5.39 6.92
CA LEU A 182 -13.44 6.26 6.20
C LEU A 182 -14.18 6.96 5.05
N GLY A 183 -13.46 7.54 4.08
CA GLY A 183 -14.06 8.22 2.94
C GLY A 183 -14.17 9.74 3.11
N PHE A 184 -13.81 10.29 4.27
CA PHE A 184 -13.89 11.73 4.56
C PHE A 184 -12.87 12.56 3.79
N GLN A 185 -11.80 11.93 3.29
CA GLN A 185 -10.74 12.57 2.48
C GLN A 185 -10.74 12.11 1.02
N HIS A 186 -11.85 11.58 0.51
CA HIS A 186 -11.90 11.17 -0.88
C HIS A 186 -11.71 12.37 -1.83
N ARG A 187 -10.65 12.32 -2.63
CA ARG A 187 -10.23 13.37 -3.56
C ARG A 187 -10.45 13.01 -5.02
N GLY A 188 -10.82 11.75 -5.29
CA GLY A 188 -11.06 11.24 -6.63
C GLY A 188 -9.77 11.03 -7.44
N VAL A 189 -8.67 10.67 -6.79
CA VAL A 189 -7.34 10.49 -7.42
C VAL A 189 -7.40 9.57 -8.63
N GLU A 190 -8.07 8.42 -8.53
CA GLU A 190 -8.21 7.48 -9.65
C GLU A 190 -8.97 8.09 -10.85
N LYS A 191 -9.97 8.93 -10.59
CA LYS A 191 -10.72 9.63 -11.65
C LYS A 191 -9.84 10.69 -12.34
N MET A 192 -8.95 11.35 -11.59
CA MET A 192 -8.04 12.35 -12.15
C MET A 192 -6.96 11.72 -13.06
N LEU A 193 -6.69 10.42 -12.94
CA LEU A 193 -5.78 9.66 -13.79
C LEU A 193 -6.43 9.18 -15.09
N ALA A 194 -7.76 9.24 -15.19
CA ALA A 194 -8.48 8.78 -16.39
C ALA A 194 -7.97 9.51 -17.64
N CYS A 195 -7.87 8.77 -18.74
CA CYS A 195 -7.31 9.23 -20.03
C CYS A 195 -5.82 9.63 -19.98
N GLY A 196 -5.11 9.39 -18.85
CA GLY A 196 -3.65 9.57 -18.75
C GLY A 196 -2.85 8.51 -19.51
N PRO A 197 -1.51 8.57 -19.42
CA PRO A 197 -0.75 9.35 -18.44
C PRO A 197 -0.64 10.83 -18.77
N HIS A 198 -0.73 11.70 -17.76
CA HIS A 198 -0.54 13.13 -17.87
C HIS A 198 0.75 13.56 -17.17
N LEU A 199 1.32 14.71 -17.56
CA LEU A 199 2.55 15.26 -16.93
C LEU A 199 2.43 15.47 -15.43
N ARG A 200 1.22 15.77 -14.93
CA ARG A 200 0.94 16.03 -13.50
C ARG A 200 0.80 14.75 -12.66
N ASP A 201 0.64 13.58 -13.27
CA ASP A 201 0.23 12.37 -12.56
C ASP A 201 1.30 11.88 -11.57
N ALA A 202 2.59 12.06 -11.87
CA ALA A 202 3.66 11.76 -10.92
C ALA A 202 3.52 12.60 -9.63
N ALA A 203 3.25 13.91 -9.74
CA ALA A 203 3.03 14.77 -8.59
C ALA A 203 1.73 14.42 -7.84
N LEU A 204 0.71 13.95 -8.55
CA LEU A 204 -0.52 13.44 -7.94
C LEU A 204 -0.26 12.18 -7.12
N MET A 205 0.59 11.27 -7.61
CA MET A 205 1.01 10.07 -6.86
C MET A 205 1.72 10.41 -5.56
N GLU A 206 2.57 11.43 -5.56
CA GLU A 206 3.25 11.91 -4.35
C GLU A 206 2.31 12.48 -3.28
N CYS A 207 1.06 12.73 -3.66
CA CYS A 207 0.02 13.26 -2.77
C CYS A 207 -1.00 12.20 -2.33
N VAL A 208 -0.94 10.95 -2.81
CA VAL A 208 -1.85 9.87 -2.40
C VAL A 208 -1.78 9.66 -0.89
N ALA A 209 -0.56 9.50 -0.36
CA ALA A 209 -0.28 9.50 1.07
C ALA A 209 0.98 10.35 1.32
N GLY A 210 0.86 11.42 2.10
CA GLY A 210 1.92 12.43 2.24
C GLY A 210 3.24 11.93 2.84
N ASP A 211 3.20 10.80 3.51
CA ASP A 211 4.35 10.11 4.11
C ASP A 211 4.80 8.85 3.32
N THR A 212 4.24 8.64 2.12
CA THR A 212 4.55 7.53 1.22
C THR A 212 4.71 8.05 -0.22
N SER A 213 5.31 9.24 -0.36
CA SER A 213 5.48 9.94 -1.64
C SER A 213 6.36 9.16 -2.60
N VAL A 214 7.50 8.65 -2.12
CA VAL A 214 8.44 7.84 -2.93
C VAL A 214 7.80 6.52 -3.32
N GLY A 215 7.10 5.87 -2.39
CA GLY A 215 6.44 4.60 -2.63
C GLY A 215 5.42 4.65 -3.75
N HIS A 216 4.42 5.53 -3.66
CA HIS A 216 3.38 5.67 -4.69
C HIS A 216 3.92 6.14 -6.04
N CYS A 217 4.86 7.12 -6.05
CA CYS A 217 5.47 7.58 -7.28
C CYS A 217 6.31 6.48 -7.96
N THR A 218 6.98 5.63 -7.17
CA THR A 218 7.69 4.45 -7.69
C THR A 218 6.73 3.45 -8.30
N ALA A 219 5.61 3.12 -7.64
CA ALA A 219 4.61 2.19 -8.16
C ALA A 219 4.02 2.68 -9.49
N TYR A 220 3.67 3.96 -9.58
CA TYR A 220 3.21 4.59 -10.81
C TYR A 220 4.25 4.52 -11.93
N SER A 221 5.51 4.88 -11.64
CA SER A 221 6.60 4.84 -12.62
C SER A 221 6.83 3.43 -13.15
N VAL A 222 6.79 2.42 -12.27
CA VAL A 222 6.94 1.00 -12.65
C VAL A 222 5.78 0.53 -13.55
N VAL A 223 4.54 0.96 -13.30
CA VAL A 223 3.41 0.67 -14.21
C VAL A 223 3.69 1.19 -15.62
N LEU A 224 4.11 2.46 -15.74
CA LEU A 224 4.42 3.07 -17.03
C LEU A 224 5.59 2.38 -17.74
N GLU A 225 6.66 2.08 -16.99
CA GLU A 225 7.86 1.42 -17.50
C GLU A 225 7.55 0.02 -18.02
N ARG A 226 6.72 -0.74 -17.30
CA ARG A 226 6.25 -2.06 -17.75
C ARG A 226 5.40 -1.97 -19.00
N LEU A 227 4.45 -1.03 -19.06
CA LEU A 227 3.64 -0.79 -20.26
C LEU A 227 4.50 -0.41 -21.45
N ALA A 228 5.48 0.47 -21.25
CA ALA A 228 6.38 0.95 -22.29
C ALA A 228 7.51 -0.02 -22.66
N GLY A 229 7.74 -1.08 -21.89
CA GLY A 229 8.88 -1.99 -22.06
C GLY A 229 10.23 -1.33 -21.79
N VAL A 230 10.27 -0.27 -20.95
CA VAL A 230 11.48 0.50 -20.65
C VAL A 230 12.23 -0.11 -19.47
N SER A 231 13.53 -0.30 -19.64
CA SER A 231 14.43 -0.73 -18.55
C SER A 231 15.06 0.49 -17.87
N VAL A 232 14.92 0.58 -16.56
CA VAL A 232 15.46 1.66 -15.74
C VAL A 232 16.98 1.47 -15.55
N PRO A 233 17.82 2.51 -15.73
CA PRO A 233 19.26 2.42 -15.52
C PRO A 233 19.62 2.02 -14.08
N LEU A 234 20.74 1.30 -13.92
CA LEU A 234 21.19 0.78 -12.61
C LEU A 234 21.29 1.89 -11.55
N ARG A 235 21.87 3.03 -11.92
CA ARG A 235 22.02 4.17 -11.03
C ARG A 235 20.69 4.69 -10.50
N ALA A 236 19.69 4.79 -11.37
CA ALA A 236 18.34 5.16 -10.99
C ALA A 236 17.65 4.11 -10.10
N GLN A 237 17.89 2.83 -10.34
CA GLN A 237 17.38 1.76 -9.47
C GLN A 237 17.93 1.87 -8.04
N LEU A 238 19.24 2.17 -7.89
CA LEU A 238 19.88 2.40 -6.58
C LEU A 238 19.27 3.61 -5.87
N LEU A 239 19.13 4.74 -6.57
CA LEU A 239 18.56 5.96 -6.01
C LEU A 239 17.09 5.81 -5.60
N ARG A 240 16.28 5.08 -6.38
CA ARG A 240 14.89 4.76 -6.01
C ARG A 240 14.82 3.87 -4.78
N ARG A 241 15.63 2.80 -4.72
CA ARG A 241 15.68 1.91 -3.55
C ARG A 241 16.11 2.68 -2.31
N MET A 242 17.13 3.50 -2.42
CA MET A 242 17.59 4.36 -1.33
C MET A 242 16.48 5.33 -0.87
N GLY A 243 15.76 5.95 -1.81
CA GLY A 243 14.61 6.81 -1.48
C GLY A 243 13.51 6.08 -0.70
N LEU A 244 13.16 4.85 -1.11
CA LEU A 244 12.19 4.00 -0.40
C LEU A 244 12.67 3.62 1.01
N GLU A 245 13.96 3.32 1.16
CA GLU A 245 14.50 2.94 2.46
C GLU A 245 14.69 4.16 3.38
N PHE A 246 15.00 5.37 2.88
CA PHE A 246 14.96 6.60 3.69
C PHE A 246 13.53 6.96 4.14
N GLU A 247 12.53 6.77 3.27
CA GLU A 247 11.13 6.94 3.64
C GLU A 247 10.75 5.95 4.76
N ARG A 248 11.20 4.70 4.68
CA ARG A 248 11.02 3.67 5.72
C ARG A 248 11.74 4.04 7.02
N LEU A 249 13.01 4.43 6.96
CA LEU A 249 13.81 4.85 8.11
C LEU A 249 13.14 5.99 8.88
N ALA A 250 12.72 7.03 8.18
CA ALA A 250 12.07 8.18 8.79
C ALA A 250 10.75 7.80 9.47
N ASN A 251 9.91 7.00 8.81
CA ASN A 251 8.60 6.65 9.32
C ASN A 251 8.66 5.60 10.43
N HIS A 252 9.49 4.55 10.31
CA HIS A 252 9.64 3.56 11.39
C HIS A 252 10.27 4.16 12.64
N THR A 253 11.25 5.07 12.49
CA THR A 253 11.81 5.82 13.63
C THR A 253 10.74 6.66 14.31
N GLY A 254 9.92 7.36 13.52
CA GLY A 254 8.79 8.14 14.04
C GLY A 254 7.75 7.26 14.76
N ASP A 255 7.41 6.10 14.20
CA ASP A 255 6.44 5.17 14.78
C ASP A 255 6.91 4.59 16.12
N LEU A 256 8.19 4.17 16.19
CA LEU A 256 8.76 3.68 17.46
C LEU A 256 8.77 4.78 18.52
N GLY A 257 9.04 6.03 18.12
CA GLY A 257 8.92 7.18 19.01
C GLY A 257 7.49 7.45 19.47
N ALA A 258 6.52 7.31 18.59
CA ALA A 258 5.10 7.52 18.88
C ALA A 258 4.53 6.41 19.78
N ILE A 259 4.87 5.14 19.53
CA ILE A 259 4.52 4.01 20.41
C ILE A 259 5.11 4.22 21.82
N ALA A 260 6.37 4.68 21.90
CA ALA A 260 6.96 5.05 23.20
C ALA A 260 6.17 6.17 23.90
N GLY A 261 5.73 7.19 23.15
CA GLY A 261 4.91 8.29 23.65
C GLY A 261 3.56 7.82 24.22
N ASP A 262 2.87 6.91 23.52
CA ASP A 262 1.59 6.35 23.94
C ASP A 262 1.70 5.45 25.18
N THR A 263 2.91 4.94 25.49
CA THR A 263 3.21 4.24 26.74
C THR A 263 3.76 5.17 27.83
N GLY A 264 3.84 6.48 27.60
CA GLY A 264 4.41 7.46 28.52
C GLY A 264 5.94 7.44 28.60
N PHE A 265 6.61 6.72 27.71
CA PHE A 265 8.08 6.59 27.72
C PHE A 265 8.75 7.71 26.93
N LEU A 266 8.82 8.89 27.54
CA LEU A 266 9.27 10.14 26.92
C LEU A 266 10.72 10.13 26.37
N PRO A 267 11.71 9.44 26.99
CA PRO A 267 13.08 9.45 26.46
C PRO A 267 13.16 9.00 24.99
N THR A 268 12.65 7.83 24.65
CA THR A 268 12.63 7.32 23.27
C THR A 268 11.72 8.16 22.39
N SER A 269 10.56 8.61 22.89
CA SER A 269 9.62 9.43 22.12
C SER A 269 10.28 10.73 21.63
N SER A 270 10.89 11.49 22.51
CA SER A 270 11.54 12.77 22.18
C SER A 270 12.75 12.57 21.29
N TRP A 271 13.56 11.56 21.58
CA TRP A 271 14.78 11.29 20.82
C TRP A 271 14.49 10.85 19.37
N ASN A 272 13.58 9.90 19.20
CA ASN A 272 13.18 9.42 17.86
C ASN A 272 12.49 10.52 17.05
N GLY A 273 11.75 11.44 17.69
CA GLY A 273 11.18 12.61 17.01
C GLY A 273 12.26 13.49 16.36
N ARG A 274 13.39 13.72 17.05
CA ARG A 274 14.55 14.42 16.50
C ARG A 274 15.23 13.63 15.37
N ILE A 275 15.54 12.35 15.62
CA ILE A 275 16.27 11.50 14.67
C ILE A 275 15.49 11.30 13.36
N ARG A 276 14.15 11.21 13.44
CA ARG A 276 13.29 11.22 12.25
C ARG A 276 13.59 12.41 11.35
N GLY A 277 13.80 13.60 11.96
CA GLY A 277 14.19 14.81 11.24
C GLY A 277 15.53 14.66 10.50
N ASP A 278 16.50 13.95 11.09
CA ASP A 278 17.80 13.71 10.45
C ASP A 278 17.64 12.86 9.18
N PHE A 279 16.85 11.78 9.20
CA PHE A 279 16.55 10.97 8.00
C PHE A 279 15.80 11.76 6.93
N LEU A 280 14.81 12.57 7.32
CA LEU A 280 14.09 13.46 6.40
C LEU A 280 15.03 14.49 5.76
N ASN A 281 16.00 15.02 6.51
CA ASN A 281 17.00 15.95 5.99
C ASN A 281 17.99 15.27 5.03
N MET A 282 18.33 14.00 5.23
CA MET A 282 19.11 13.24 4.26
C MET A 282 18.36 13.06 2.94
N THR A 283 17.04 12.80 2.98
CA THR A 283 16.20 12.79 1.78
C THR A 283 16.18 14.16 1.09
N ALA A 284 16.08 15.25 1.87
CA ALA A 284 16.11 16.61 1.33
C ALA A 284 17.44 16.95 0.66
N GLU A 285 18.56 16.41 1.13
CA GLU A 285 19.86 16.58 0.50
C GLU A 285 19.93 15.92 -0.89
N ILE A 286 19.21 14.81 -1.09
CA ILE A 286 19.17 14.11 -2.38
C ILE A 286 18.33 14.88 -3.42
N CYS A 287 17.14 15.33 -3.05
CA CYS A 287 16.15 15.82 -4.03
C CYS A 287 15.52 17.18 -3.66
N GLY A 288 16.04 17.88 -2.67
CA GLY A 288 15.52 19.19 -2.23
C GLY A 288 14.21 19.12 -1.45
N ASN A 289 13.65 17.93 -1.22
CA ASN A 289 12.39 17.75 -0.49
C ASN A 289 12.53 16.63 0.55
N ARG A 290 12.17 16.92 1.80
CA ARG A 290 12.31 15.98 2.94
C ARG A 290 11.43 14.72 2.83
N PHE A 291 10.38 14.74 2.01
CA PHE A 291 9.48 13.61 1.76
C PHE A 291 9.78 12.91 0.43
N GLY A 292 10.90 13.24 -0.22
CA GLY A 292 11.31 12.63 -1.48
C GLY A 292 10.48 13.04 -2.70
N ARG A 293 9.68 14.11 -2.60
CA ARG A 293 8.90 14.61 -3.74
C ARG A 293 9.82 15.10 -4.85
N GLY A 294 9.48 14.72 -6.08
CA GLY A 294 10.29 15.01 -7.25
C GLY A 294 11.54 14.15 -7.39
N LEU A 295 11.78 13.15 -6.52
CA LEU A 295 12.89 12.22 -6.66
C LEU A 295 12.66 11.26 -7.81
N VAL A 296 11.54 10.55 -7.81
CA VAL A 296 11.21 9.50 -8.78
C VAL A 296 10.44 10.08 -9.96
N CYS A 297 10.75 9.60 -11.15
CA CYS A 297 9.98 9.87 -12.37
C CYS A 297 9.96 8.63 -13.27
N PRO A 298 9.01 8.52 -14.21
CA PRO A 298 9.01 7.45 -15.19
C PRO A 298 10.32 7.39 -15.98
N GLY A 299 10.88 6.19 -16.08
CA GLY A 299 12.18 5.93 -16.71
C GLY A 299 13.38 6.08 -15.76
N GLY A 300 13.19 6.61 -14.53
CA GLY A 300 14.31 6.77 -13.59
C GLY A 300 14.05 7.73 -12.44
N VAL A 301 14.97 8.67 -12.24
CA VAL A 301 14.95 9.69 -11.21
C VAL A 301 15.29 11.05 -11.80
N ASN A 302 14.96 12.14 -11.09
CA ASN A 302 15.28 13.50 -11.53
C ASN A 302 16.57 14.05 -10.90
N TRP A 303 17.14 13.36 -9.93
CA TRP A 303 18.28 13.80 -9.14
C TRP A 303 19.36 12.72 -9.09
N ASP A 304 20.58 13.14 -8.89
CA ASP A 304 21.72 12.26 -8.78
C ASP A 304 22.63 12.69 -7.61
N LEU A 305 23.52 11.80 -7.19
CA LEU A 305 24.49 12.02 -6.12
C LEU A 305 25.90 11.84 -6.65
N ASP A 306 26.77 12.82 -6.39
CA ASP A 306 28.17 12.65 -6.62
C ASP A 306 28.85 11.80 -5.51
N PRO A 307 30.08 11.29 -5.74
CA PRO A 307 30.78 10.47 -4.75
C PRO A 307 31.06 11.16 -3.41
N ALA A 308 31.17 12.50 -3.38
CA ALA A 308 31.41 13.23 -2.14
C ALA A 308 30.13 13.32 -1.31
N ALA A 309 28.98 13.61 -1.94
CA ALA A 309 27.67 13.58 -1.32
C ALA A 309 27.33 12.17 -0.78
N CYS A 310 27.61 11.12 -1.55
CA CYS A 310 27.43 9.73 -1.08
C CYS A 310 28.20 9.45 0.22
N ARG A 311 29.47 9.87 0.32
CA ARG A 311 30.27 9.72 1.55
C ARG A 311 29.70 10.52 2.71
N GLY A 312 29.32 11.77 2.49
CA GLY A 312 28.69 12.62 3.52
C GLY A 312 27.40 12.03 4.07
N LEU A 313 26.52 11.53 3.19
CA LEU A 313 25.28 10.84 3.59
C LEU A 313 25.56 9.54 4.36
N LEU A 314 26.61 8.78 3.97
CA LEU A 314 27.01 7.55 4.66
C LEU A 314 27.43 7.82 6.11
N ASP A 315 28.22 8.85 6.35
CA ASP A 315 28.65 9.22 7.70
C ASP A 315 27.47 9.65 8.57
N ARG A 316 26.54 10.41 8.01
CA ARG A 316 25.32 10.83 8.70
C ARG A 316 24.37 9.67 8.97
N LEU A 317 24.21 8.75 8.01
CA LEU A 317 23.41 7.53 8.17
C LEU A 317 23.93 6.69 9.35
N ARG A 318 25.25 6.49 9.43
CA ARG A 318 25.89 5.74 10.52
C ARG A 318 25.71 6.43 11.88
N ALA A 319 25.76 7.75 11.91
CA ALA A 319 25.49 8.51 13.13
C ALA A 319 24.02 8.36 13.56
N GLY A 320 23.07 8.57 12.62
CA GLY A 320 21.63 8.39 12.88
C GLY A 320 21.28 6.96 13.33
N TRP A 321 21.94 5.95 12.76
CA TRP A 321 21.76 4.56 13.17
C TRP A 321 22.19 4.30 14.62
N ARG A 322 23.34 4.83 15.05
CA ARG A 322 23.78 4.71 16.45
C ARG A 322 22.77 5.34 17.42
N ASP A 323 22.26 6.51 17.04
CA ASP A 323 21.30 7.25 17.85
C ASP A 323 19.95 6.50 17.96
N VAL A 324 19.40 6.07 16.83
CA VAL A 324 18.11 5.32 16.79
C VAL A 324 18.23 4.01 17.55
N LYS A 325 19.34 3.26 17.32
CA LYS A 325 19.57 2.00 18.01
C LYS A 325 19.60 2.20 19.51
N GLY A 326 20.36 3.20 19.99
CA GLY A 326 20.43 3.52 21.41
C GLY A 326 19.07 3.88 22.02
N ALA A 327 18.31 4.75 21.36
CA ALA A 327 16.99 5.18 21.84
C ALA A 327 15.98 4.02 21.88
N VAL A 328 15.98 3.16 20.87
CA VAL A 328 15.06 2.02 20.78
C VAL A 328 15.48 0.89 21.74
N ASP A 329 16.77 0.63 21.92
CA ASP A 329 17.25 -0.38 22.87
C ASP A 329 16.84 -0.06 24.31
N VAL A 330 16.86 1.22 24.71
CA VAL A 330 16.38 1.67 26.04
C VAL A 330 14.88 1.39 26.21
N MET A 331 14.07 1.65 25.19
CA MET A 331 12.63 1.34 25.21
C MET A 331 12.39 -0.17 25.37
N PHE A 332 13.08 -1.00 24.56
CA PHE A 332 12.94 -2.45 24.61
C PHE A 332 13.59 -3.11 25.84
N ALA A 333 14.38 -2.38 26.62
CA ALA A 333 14.90 -2.82 27.91
C ALA A 333 14.00 -2.43 29.10
N SER A 334 12.94 -1.63 28.90
CA SER A 334 12.03 -1.18 29.94
C SER A 334 10.92 -2.21 30.21
N PRO A 335 10.87 -2.88 31.37
CA PRO A 335 9.84 -3.87 31.67
C PRO A 335 8.43 -3.29 31.62
N SER A 336 8.22 -2.05 32.09
CA SER A 336 6.90 -1.40 32.08
C SER A 336 6.40 -1.11 30.66
N VAL A 337 7.30 -0.79 29.74
CA VAL A 337 6.95 -0.62 28.33
C VAL A 337 6.60 -1.96 27.71
N LEU A 338 7.44 -2.98 27.91
CA LEU A 338 7.19 -4.32 27.37
C LEU A 338 5.88 -4.92 27.86
N ASP A 339 5.57 -4.76 29.15
CA ASP A 339 4.30 -5.19 29.75
C ASP A 339 3.10 -4.54 29.04
N ARG A 340 3.19 -3.24 28.75
CA ARG A 340 2.14 -2.49 28.07
C ARG A 340 1.98 -2.84 26.59
N LEU A 341 3.05 -3.30 25.93
CA LEU A 341 3.03 -3.66 24.49
C LEU A 341 2.65 -5.12 24.26
N THR A 342 2.99 -6.01 25.20
CA THR A 342 2.81 -7.45 25.05
C THR A 342 1.34 -7.83 25.23
N GLY A 343 0.82 -8.60 24.27
CA GLY A 343 -0.55 -9.08 24.30
C GLY A 343 -1.61 -8.01 24.02
N THR A 344 -1.23 -6.76 23.75
CA THR A 344 -2.18 -5.67 23.44
C THR A 344 -2.44 -5.63 21.94
N GLY A 345 -3.72 -5.64 21.56
CA GLY A 345 -4.16 -5.53 20.17
C GLY A 345 -3.69 -6.69 19.28
N CYS A 346 -3.93 -7.91 19.74
CA CYS A 346 -3.51 -9.13 19.05
C CYS A 346 -4.32 -9.42 17.79
N VAL A 347 -3.63 -9.78 16.71
CA VAL A 347 -4.22 -10.32 15.49
C VAL A 347 -3.58 -11.67 15.19
N SER A 348 -4.40 -12.72 15.00
CA SER A 348 -3.89 -14.04 14.68
C SER A 348 -3.33 -14.11 13.25
N LEU A 349 -2.40 -15.05 13.01
CA LEU A 349 -1.90 -15.34 11.66
C LEU A 349 -3.06 -15.65 10.70
N ARG A 350 -4.01 -16.47 11.12
CA ARG A 350 -5.18 -16.82 10.31
C ARG A 350 -6.00 -15.57 9.94
N THR A 351 -6.26 -14.69 10.89
CA THR A 351 -6.96 -13.41 10.60
C THR A 351 -6.19 -12.57 9.60
N ALA A 352 -4.86 -12.51 9.72
CA ALA A 352 -4.02 -11.77 8.78
C ALA A 352 -4.07 -12.37 7.35
N GLU A 353 -4.13 -13.69 7.23
CA GLU A 353 -4.31 -14.40 5.96
C GLU A 353 -5.71 -14.17 5.39
N ASP A 354 -6.76 -14.38 6.20
CA ASP A 354 -8.17 -14.27 5.81
C ASP A 354 -8.54 -12.86 5.30
N PHE A 355 -7.95 -11.80 5.86
CA PHE A 355 -8.15 -10.42 5.40
C PHE A 355 -7.11 -9.95 4.37
N GLY A 356 -6.14 -10.79 4.02
CA GLY A 356 -5.09 -10.43 3.06
C GLY A 356 -4.20 -9.29 3.54
N MET A 357 -3.93 -9.23 4.85
CA MET A 357 -3.09 -8.17 5.45
C MET A 357 -1.69 -8.16 4.85
N VAL A 358 -1.06 -6.99 4.83
CA VAL A 358 0.25 -6.76 4.22
C VAL A 358 1.16 -5.96 5.15
N GLY A 359 2.46 -5.95 4.84
CA GLY A 359 3.44 -5.11 5.49
C GLY A 359 3.69 -5.46 6.96
N VAL A 360 4.03 -4.44 7.75
CA VAL A 360 4.35 -4.58 9.18
C VAL A 360 3.26 -5.30 9.97
N ALA A 361 1.98 -4.98 9.70
CA ALA A 361 0.86 -5.59 10.40
C ALA A 361 0.77 -7.09 10.15
N ALA A 362 0.95 -7.54 8.91
CA ALA A 362 0.97 -8.95 8.55
C ALA A 362 2.21 -9.68 9.10
N ARG A 363 3.38 -9.05 8.97
CA ARG A 363 4.65 -9.63 9.46
C ARG A 363 4.69 -9.76 10.97
N ALA A 364 4.03 -8.88 11.71
CA ALA A 364 3.86 -9.00 13.16
C ALA A 364 3.05 -10.24 13.58
N CYS A 365 2.18 -10.73 12.70
CA CYS A 365 1.40 -11.96 12.89
C CYS A 365 2.12 -13.24 12.43
N GLY A 366 3.38 -13.14 11.99
CA GLY A 366 4.15 -14.26 11.46
C GLY A 366 3.99 -14.52 9.95
N LEU A 367 3.23 -13.70 9.23
CA LEU A 367 3.03 -13.85 7.79
C LEU A 367 4.21 -13.26 7.00
N PRO A 368 5.06 -14.09 6.35
CA PRO A 368 6.29 -13.63 5.70
C PRO A 368 5.98 -13.03 4.32
N ARG A 369 5.32 -11.88 4.28
CA ARG A 369 4.93 -11.17 3.06
C ARG A 369 5.69 -9.86 2.92
N ASP A 370 6.47 -9.75 1.82
CA ASP A 370 7.27 -8.57 1.50
C ASP A 370 7.45 -8.47 -0.02
N ALA A 371 6.93 -7.39 -0.63
CA ALA A 371 6.97 -7.21 -2.07
C ALA A 371 8.42 -7.07 -2.61
N ARG A 372 9.38 -6.66 -1.79
CA ARG A 372 10.79 -6.62 -2.20
C ARG A 372 11.33 -8.00 -2.59
N ARG A 373 10.80 -9.06 -1.98
CA ARG A 373 11.18 -10.47 -2.25
C ARG A 373 10.28 -11.12 -3.30
N HIS A 374 8.98 -10.85 -3.24
CA HIS A 374 8.00 -11.57 -4.06
C HIS A 374 7.78 -10.93 -5.43
N ALA A 375 7.89 -9.60 -5.51
CA ALA A 375 7.71 -8.81 -6.74
C ALA A 375 8.88 -7.84 -6.96
N PRO A 376 10.12 -8.29 -7.06
CA PRO A 376 11.28 -7.42 -7.08
C PRO A 376 11.20 -6.39 -8.22
N LEU A 377 11.43 -5.12 -7.88
CA LEU A 377 11.40 -4.00 -8.83
C LEU A 377 12.65 -3.93 -9.69
N SER A 378 13.74 -4.52 -9.24
CA SER A 378 15.04 -4.45 -9.86
C SER A 378 15.79 -5.78 -9.69
N ARG A 379 16.84 -5.95 -10.48
CA ARG A 379 17.80 -7.07 -10.33
C ARG A 379 18.86 -6.82 -9.25
N LEU A 380 18.72 -5.73 -8.48
CA LEU A 380 19.61 -5.44 -7.38
C LEU A 380 19.44 -6.52 -6.30
N PRO A 381 20.51 -7.15 -5.86
CA PRO A 381 20.41 -8.15 -4.80
C PRO A 381 19.88 -7.50 -3.53
N LEU A 382 18.95 -8.17 -2.88
CA LEU A 382 18.61 -7.93 -1.48
C LEU A 382 19.55 -8.83 -0.67
N GLU A 383 20.77 -8.35 -0.42
CA GLU A 383 21.77 -9.12 0.31
C GLU A 383 21.22 -9.53 1.67
N ASP A 384 21.24 -10.83 1.97
CA ASP A 384 21.02 -11.51 3.27
C ASP A 384 19.94 -10.91 4.21
N THR A 385 18.93 -10.25 3.69
CA THR A 385 17.82 -9.80 4.51
C THR A 385 16.66 -10.80 4.42
N ASP A 386 16.52 -11.67 5.42
CA ASP A 386 15.31 -12.46 5.60
C ASP A 386 14.11 -11.53 5.82
N ILE A 387 12.91 -11.98 5.42
CA ILE A 387 11.68 -11.26 5.74
C ILE A 387 11.53 -11.21 7.26
N ARG A 388 11.52 -10.01 7.83
CA ARG A 388 11.41 -9.83 9.29
C ARG A 388 9.99 -10.07 9.74
N THR A 389 9.82 -11.05 10.64
CA THR A 389 8.53 -11.40 11.22
C THR A 389 8.60 -11.44 12.74
N ALA A 390 7.45 -11.29 13.39
CA ALA A 390 7.20 -11.60 14.77
C ALA A 390 6.00 -12.54 14.87
N GLN A 391 5.72 -13.11 16.03
CA GLN A 391 4.67 -14.14 16.18
C GLN A 391 3.48 -13.70 17.04
N GLY A 392 3.63 -12.60 17.79
CA GLY A 392 2.61 -12.16 18.74
C GLY A 392 1.36 -11.55 18.10
N GLY A 393 1.51 -10.95 16.91
CA GLY A 393 0.44 -10.18 16.26
C GLY A 393 -0.02 -8.94 17.04
N ASP A 394 0.67 -8.60 18.12
CA ASP A 394 0.38 -7.53 19.08
C ASP A 394 1.18 -6.24 18.77
N VAL A 395 1.04 -5.24 19.62
CA VAL A 395 1.80 -3.99 19.53
C VAL A 395 3.31 -4.25 19.59
N LEU A 396 3.76 -5.16 20.49
CA LEU A 396 5.18 -5.53 20.60
C LEU A 396 5.70 -6.14 19.28
N GLY A 397 4.93 -7.04 18.69
CA GLY A 397 5.26 -7.64 17.38
C GLY A 397 5.42 -6.59 16.29
N ARG A 398 4.48 -5.63 16.19
CA ARG A 398 4.55 -4.54 15.21
C ARG A 398 5.73 -3.60 15.47
N ALA A 399 6.05 -3.29 16.72
CA ALA A 399 7.23 -2.52 17.10
C ALA A 399 8.54 -3.27 16.78
N THR A 400 8.58 -4.59 17.07
CA THR A 400 9.73 -5.46 16.80
C THR A 400 10.05 -5.53 15.30
N VAL A 401 9.04 -5.72 14.45
CA VAL A 401 9.22 -5.71 12.99
C VAL A 401 9.84 -4.39 12.53
N ARG A 402 9.31 -3.24 12.99
CA ARG A 402 9.87 -1.92 12.65
C ARG A 402 11.32 -1.76 13.09
N ARG A 403 11.65 -2.18 14.32
CA ARG A 403 13.03 -2.15 14.84
C ARG A 403 13.99 -2.93 13.93
N LEU A 404 13.58 -4.13 13.50
CA LEU A 404 14.39 -4.98 12.63
C LEU A 404 14.52 -4.39 11.22
N GLU A 405 13.43 -3.84 10.67
CA GLU A 405 13.44 -3.21 9.35
C GLU A 405 14.27 -1.91 9.32
N VAL A 406 14.33 -1.14 10.40
CA VAL A 406 15.27 -0.01 10.50
C VAL A 406 16.71 -0.47 10.31
N ALA A 407 17.10 -1.55 10.97
CA ALA A 407 18.45 -2.11 10.83
C ALA A 407 18.75 -2.59 9.40
N ASP A 408 17.76 -3.24 8.75
CA ASP A 408 17.89 -3.71 7.38
C ASP A 408 17.97 -2.54 6.39
N SER A 409 17.14 -1.52 6.55
CA SER A 409 17.16 -0.31 5.72
C SER A 409 18.48 0.43 5.80
N VAL A 410 19.08 0.54 7.00
CA VAL A 410 20.41 1.14 7.16
C VAL A 410 21.44 0.38 6.35
N ARG A 411 21.46 -0.96 6.41
CA ARG A 411 22.42 -1.79 5.65
C ARG A 411 22.24 -1.64 4.14
N LEU A 412 20.99 -1.62 3.67
CA LEU A 412 20.68 -1.43 2.24
C LEU A 412 21.13 -0.05 1.75
N VAL A 413 20.80 1.02 2.48
CA VAL A 413 21.20 2.38 2.11
C VAL A 413 22.73 2.52 2.15
N GLU A 414 23.41 1.93 3.15
CA GLU A 414 24.88 1.92 3.23
C GLU A 414 25.50 1.26 1.99
N ALA A 415 25.01 0.07 1.61
CA ALA A 415 25.49 -0.65 0.43
C ALA A 415 25.24 0.15 -0.86
N ASP A 416 24.06 0.78 -0.99
CA ASP A 416 23.70 1.59 -2.15
C ASP A 416 24.56 2.86 -2.28
N LEU A 417 24.79 3.57 -1.17
CA LEU A 417 25.67 4.75 -1.16
C LEU A 417 27.12 4.40 -1.57
N GLN A 418 27.64 3.27 -1.06
CA GLN A 418 28.96 2.78 -1.44
C GLN A 418 29.03 2.39 -2.92
N HIS A 419 27.94 1.77 -3.45
CA HIS A 419 27.88 1.38 -4.86
C HIS A 419 27.78 2.63 -5.76
N LEU A 420 26.93 3.59 -5.44
CA LEU A 420 26.80 4.86 -6.17
C LEU A 420 28.11 5.64 -6.19
N ALA A 421 28.84 5.70 -5.06
CA ALA A 421 30.14 6.37 -5.00
C ALA A 421 31.14 5.73 -5.95
N ARG A 422 31.25 4.39 -5.97
CA ARG A 422 32.12 3.65 -6.91
C ARG A 422 31.77 3.91 -8.36
N LEU A 423 30.48 3.82 -8.73
CA LEU A 423 30.02 4.13 -10.08
C LEU A 423 30.42 5.54 -10.51
N GLY A 424 30.23 6.55 -9.64
CA GLY A 424 30.61 7.93 -9.95
C GLY A 424 32.13 8.15 -10.03
N GLU A 425 32.95 7.39 -9.31
CA GLU A 425 34.43 7.41 -9.44
C GLU A 425 34.88 6.78 -10.76
N GLU A 426 34.30 5.63 -11.15
CA GLU A 426 34.57 4.97 -12.43
C GLU A 426 34.20 5.84 -13.63
N GLU A 427 33.08 6.58 -13.56
CA GLU A 427 32.63 7.51 -14.60
C GLU A 427 33.60 8.69 -14.77
N LYS A 428 34.11 9.24 -13.69
CA LYS A 428 35.15 10.31 -13.74
C LYS A 428 36.44 9.87 -14.41
N LEU A 429 36.77 8.59 -14.34
CA LEU A 429 37.95 8.01 -14.99
C LEU A 429 37.75 7.73 -16.49
N ARG A 430 36.47 7.64 -16.94
CA ARG A 430 36.12 7.48 -18.36
C ARG A 430 36.01 8.87 -18.99
N GLU A 431 37.09 9.40 -19.55
CA GLU A 431 37.11 10.69 -20.21
C GLU A 431 36.00 10.83 -21.28
N GLY A 432 35.13 11.82 -21.12
CA GLY A 432 34.44 12.47 -22.25
C GLY A 432 33.03 12.03 -22.63
N LYS A 433 32.26 11.30 -21.80
CA LYS A 433 30.83 11.07 -22.05
C LYS A 433 30.01 11.35 -20.79
N SER A 434 29.50 12.58 -20.70
CA SER A 434 28.34 12.88 -19.86
C SER A 434 27.10 12.26 -20.53
N ASP A 435 26.80 11.03 -20.17
CA ASP A 435 25.58 10.39 -20.64
C ASP A 435 24.45 10.72 -19.65
N THR A 436 23.62 11.69 -19.99
CA THR A 436 22.42 12.05 -19.22
C THR A 436 21.45 10.87 -19.09
N ALA A 437 21.68 9.78 -19.82
CA ALA A 437 20.96 8.51 -19.72
C ALA A 437 21.27 7.68 -18.47
N LEU A 438 22.29 8.05 -17.66
CA LEU A 438 22.75 7.23 -16.51
C LEU A 438 21.72 7.11 -15.38
N TRP A 439 20.80 8.04 -15.23
CA TRP A 439 19.77 8.01 -14.19
C TRP A 439 18.32 8.13 -14.72
N ARG A 440 18.14 8.23 -16.05
CA ARG A 440 16.83 8.28 -16.68
C ARG A 440 16.86 7.71 -18.09
N ALA A 441 16.02 6.72 -18.37
CA ALA A 441 15.74 6.23 -19.71
C ALA A 441 14.62 7.06 -20.35
N PRO A 442 14.63 7.27 -21.68
CA PRO A 442 13.55 7.95 -22.38
C PRO A 442 12.27 7.10 -22.32
N MET A 443 11.15 7.76 -22.07
CA MET A 443 9.82 7.14 -22.16
C MET A 443 9.21 7.43 -23.54
N PRO A 444 8.46 6.49 -24.13
CA PRO A 444 7.75 6.75 -25.37
C PRO A 444 6.58 7.73 -25.14
N ASP A 445 6.23 8.48 -26.18
CA ASP A 445 5.11 9.44 -26.14
C ASP A 445 3.75 8.75 -26.00
N THR A 446 3.64 7.50 -26.45
CA THR A 446 2.41 6.71 -26.40
C THR A 446 2.66 5.33 -25.82
N LEU A 447 1.72 4.85 -25.02
CA LEU A 447 1.76 3.50 -24.46
C LEU A 447 1.05 2.50 -25.39
N PRO A 448 1.36 1.20 -25.29
CA PRO A 448 0.60 0.16 -25.98
C PRO A 448 -0.86 0.13 -25.51
N GLY A 449 -1.79 -0.01 -26.48
CA GLY A 449 -3.21 -0.15 -26.18
C GLY A 449 -3.61 -1.58 -25.79
N GLY A 450 -4.71 -1.69 -25.02
CA GLY A 450 -5.31 -2.96 -24.62
C GLY A 450 -4.43 -3.81 -23.70
N MET A 451 -3.69 -3.18 -22.79
CA MET A 451 -2.76 -3.84 -21.88
C MET A 451 -3.22 -3.69 -20.43
N LEU A 452 -2.92 -4.71 -19.61
CA LEU A 452 -3.02 -4.68 -18.16
C LEU A 452 -1.61 -4.73 -17.57
N ALA A 453 -1.24 -3.75 -16.76
CA ALA A 453 0.01 -3.73 -16.00
C ALA A 453 -0.26 -3.63 -14.51
N VAL A 454 0.56 -4.29 -13.72
CA VAL A 454 0.47 -4.32 -12.25
C VAL A 454 1.83 -3.94 -11.68
N ALA A 455 1.90 -3.07 -10.69
CA ALA A 455 3.11 -2.79 -9.92
C ALA A 455 2.85 -3.03 -8.44
N GLN A 456 3.75 -3.74 -7.80
CA GLN A 456 3.80 -3.90 -6.35
C GLN A 456 5.10 -3.30 -5.84
N VAL A 457 5.01 -2.47 -4.82
CA VAL A 457 6.14 -1.81 -4.18
C VAL A 457 6.01 -1.95 -2.67
N GLU A 458 7.05 -2.42 -2.00
CA GLU A 458 7.04 -2.47 -0.54
C GLU A 458 7.30 -1.08 0.03
N GLY A 459 6.25 -0.36 0.37
CA GLY A 459 6.31 0.85 1.17
C GLY A 459 6.61 0.54 2.64
N TRP A 460 6.79 1.55 3.45
CA TRP A 460 7.08 1.38 4.88
C TRP A 460 5.89 0.80 5.70
N ARG A 461 4.63 1.04 5.26
CA ARG A 461 3.44 0.39 5.85
C ARG A 461 3.23 -1.02 5.32
N GLY A 462 3.73 -1.32 4.12
CA GLY A 462 3.52 -2.57 3.42
C GLY A 462 3.41 -2.39 1.91
N GLU A 463 2.88 -3.40 1.25
CA GLU A 463 2.74 -3.47 -0.19
C GLU A 463 1.76 -2.42 -0.73
N LEU A 464 2.26 -1.56 -1.61
CA LEU A 464 1.51 -0.69 -2.50
C LEU A 464 1.19 -1.47 -3.79
N CYS A 465 -0.05 -1.48 -4.23
CA CYS A 465 -0.43 -2.11 -5.49
C CYS A 465 -1.07 -1.09 -6.43
N HIS A 466 -0.48 -0.89 -7.61
CA HIS A 466 -1.02 -0.07 -8.67
C HIS A 466 -1.35 -0.95 -9.88
N VAL A 467 -2.53 -0.76 -10.45
CA VAL A 467 -2.99 -1.49 -11.63
C VAL A 467 -3.48 -0.50 -12.68
N ALA A 468 -2.98 -0.61 -13.91
CA ALA A 468 -3.48 0.15 -15.04
C ALA A 468 -4.00 -0.78 -16.14
N VAL A 469 -5.10 -0.38 -16.74
CA VAL A 469 -5.62 -0.98 -17.99
C VAL A 469 -5.68 0.12 -19.04
N THR A 470 -4.99 -0.09 -20.18
CA THR A 470 -5.01 0.88 -21.27
C THR A 470 -6.16 0.61 -22.26
N ASP A 471 -6.73 1.70 -22.80
CA ASP A 471 -7.65 1.66 -23.93
C ASP A 471 -6.93 1.33 -25.25
N ALA A 472 -7.63 1.35 -26.38
CA ALA A 472 -7.05 1.07 -27.69
C ALA A 472 -5.98 2.09 -28.12
N GLU A 473 -6.08 3.31 -27.63
CA GLU A 473 -5.16 4.44 -27.90
C GLU A 473 -3.99 4.50 -26.93
N GLY A 474 -3.88 3.57 -25.98
CA GLY A 474 -2.81 3.51 -24.99
C GLY A 474 -3.01 4.47 -23.79
N ARG A 475 -4.20 5.04 -23.60
CA ARG A 475 -4.54 5.89 -22.46
C ARG A 475 -5.11 5.03 -21.33
N PHE A 476 -5.05 5.52 -20.10
CA PHE A 476 -5.66 4.84 -18.97
C PHE A 476 -7.18 4.78 -19.10
N GLY A 477 -7.72 3.63 -19.42
CA GLY A 477 -9.13 3.32 -19.32
C GLY A 477 -9.56 3.01 -17.89
N VAL A 478 -8.65 2.39 -17.09
CA VAL A 478 -8.76 2.21 -15.64
C VAL A 478 -7.39 2.39 -15.02
N TYR A 479 -7.35 3.08 -13.90
CA TYR A 479 -6.19 3.10 -12.99
C TYR A 479 -6.67 2.84 -11.56
N LYS A 480 -6.08 1.85 -10.88
CA LYS A 480 -6.43 1.47 -9.52
C LYS A 480 -5.22 1.59 -8.59
N ILE A 481 -5.46 2.09 -7.38
CA ILE A 481 -4.47 2.27 -6.34
C ILE A 481 -4.97 1.59 -5.08
N TYR A 482 -4.18 0.66 -4.54
CA TYR A 482 -4.42 0.04 -3.25
C TYR A 482 -3.21 0.28 -2.35
N ASP A 483 -3.40 1.20 -1.40
CA ASP A 483 -2.46 1.44 -0.30
C ASP A 483 -2.49 0.27 0.68
N PRO A 484 -1.41 -0.06 1.41
CA PRO A 484 -1.43 -1.10 2.45
C PRO A 484 -2.57 -0.96 3.45
N SER A 485 -2.99 0.28 3.72
CA SER A 485 -4.08 0.58 4.65
C SER A 485 -5.43 0.05 4.17
N TRP A 486 -5.62 -0.11 2.85
CA TRP A 486 -6.81 -0.75 2.27
C TRP A 486 -7.07 -2.14 2.89
N HIS A 487 -6.02 -2.94 3.02
CA HIS A 487 -6.10 -4.27 3.60
C HIS A 487 -6.12 -4.25 5.13
N ASN A 488 -5.34 -3.36 5.74
CA ASN A 488 -4.97 -3.44 7.16
C ASN A 488 -5.99 -2.79 8.11
N TRP A 489 -6.91 -1.94 7.66
CA TRP A 489 -7.95 -1.36 8.50
C TRP A 489 -8.82 -2.43 9.17
N SER A 490 -9.16 -3.52 8.46
CA SER A 490 -9.86 -4.65 9.06
C SER A 490 -9.04 -5.36 10.14
N GLY A 491 -7.71 -5.37 10.01
CA GLY A 491 -6.81 -5.86 11.05
C GLY A 491 -6.90 -5.05 12.35
N LEU A 492 -7.02 -3.71 12.26
CA LEU A 492 -7.22 -2.87 13.43
C LEU A 492 -8.60 -3.10 14.08
N GLU A 493 -9.67 -3.27 13.28
CA GLU A 493 -11.00 -3.63 13.79
C GLU A 493 -10.96 -4.93 14.60
N MET A 494 -10.23 -5.93 14.10
CA MET A 494 -10.07 -7.22 14.78
C MET A 494 -9.16 -7.13 16.01
N ALA A 495 -8.11 -6.30 15.96
CA ALA A 495 -7.17 -6.11 17.07
C ALA A 495 -7.81 -5.51 18.33
N LEU A 496 -8.92 -4.78 18.17
CA LEU A 496 -9.62 -4.15 19.31
C LEU A 496 -10.68 -5.04 19.97
N ARG A 497 -11.02 -6.18 19.38
CA ARG A 497 -12.03 -7.06 19.97
C ARG A 497 -11.51 -7.71 21.25
N GLY A 498 -12.21 -7.46 22.35
CA GLY A 498 -11.83 -7.97 23.68
C GLY A 498 -10.80 -7.11 24.42
N GLU A 499 -10.24 -6.07 23.77
CA GLU A 499 -9.36 -5.10 24.41
C GLU A 499 -10.17 -4.05 25.18
N GLN A 500 -9.48 -3.31 26.04
CA GLN A 500 -10.08 -2.13 26.68
C GLN A 500 -10.12 -0.95 25.68
N ILE A 501 -11.15 -0.13 25.77
CA ILE A 501 -11.26 1.05 24.89
C ILE A 501 -10.06 2.01 25.05
N SER A 502 -9.45 2.04 26.24
CA SER A 502 -8.22 2.80 26.54
C SER A 502 -6.99 2.30 25.78
N ASP A 503 -7.01 1.08 25.20
CA ASP A 503 -5.94 0.52 24.39
C ASP A 503 -5.98 1.00 22.94
N PHE A 504 -7.09 1.62 22.53
CA PHE A 504 -7.29 2.06 21.15
C PHE A 504 -6.18 2.99 20.62
N PRO A 505 -5.75 4.06 21.34
CA PRO A 505 -4.69 4.94 20.83
C PRO A 505 -3.40 4.16 20.52
N LEU A 506 -2.95 3.31 21.44
CA LEU A 506 -1.74 2.50 21.29
C LEU A 506 -1.89 1.49 20.13
N CYS A 507 -3.02 0.79 20.04
CA CYS A 507 -3.29 -0.13 18.93
C CYS A 507 -3.29 0.62 17.60
N ASN A 508 -4.07 1.71 17.47
CA ASN A 508 -4.16 2.50 16.27
C ASN A 508 -2.78 3.04 15.83
N LYS A 509 -2.02 3.60 16.78
CA LYS A 509 -0.66 4.07 16.49
C LYS A 509 0.27 2.96 16.05
N SER A 510 0.17 1.78 16.61
CA SER A 510 1.01 0.64 16.23
C SER A 510 0.76 0.14 14.80
N PHE A 511 -0.45 0.26 14.28
CA PHE A 511 -0.77 0.04 12.86
C PHE A 511 -0.33 1.21 12.01
N ASN A 512 -0.56 2.43 12.46
CA ASN A 512 -0.31 3.71 11.79
C ASN A 512 -0.79 3.74 10.33
N LEU A 513 -2.07 3.44 10.13
CA LEU A 513 -2.68 3.35 8.81
C LEU A 513 -2.93 4.74 8.20
N SER A 514 -2.88 4.81 6.88
CA SER A 514 -3.15 6.03 6.12
C SER A 514 -4.64 6.17 5.84
N TYR A 515 -5.23 7.27 6.27
CA TYR A 515 -6.60 7.64 5.94
C TYR A 515 -6.67 8.13 4.48
N CYS A 516 -5.80 9.08 4.12
CA CYS A 516 -5.75 9.62 2.76
C CYS A 516 -5.31 8.57 1.72
N GLY A 517 -4.42 7.63 2.07
CA GLY A 517 -4.05 6.53 1.19
C GLY A 517 -5.19 5.53 0.95
N HIS A 518 -6.06 5.32 1.94
CA HIS A 518 -7.28 4.54 1.78
C HIS A 518 -8.33 5.28 0.96
N ASP A 519 -8.51 6.56 1.22
CA ASP A 519 -9.61 7.34 0.66
C ASP A 519 -9.37 7.78 -0.79
N LEU A 520 -8.13 8.03 -1.21
CA LEU A 520 -7.70 8.45 -2.55
C LEU A 520 -8.27 9.80 -3.00
#